data_6a78b95f0f145d41ba593494ac9b2a81
#
_entry.id   6a78b95f0f145d41ba593494ac9b2a81
#
_cell.length_a   1.000
_cell.length_b   1.000
_cell.length_c   1.000
_cell.angle_alpha   90.00
_cell.angle_beta   90.00
_cell.angle_gamma   90.00
#
_symmetry.space_group_name_H-M   'P 1'
#
loop_
_entity.id
_entity.type
_entity.pdbx_description
1 polymer ?
#
loop_
_entity_poly.entity_id
_entity_poly.type
_entity_poly.pdbx_seq_one_letter_code
_entity_poly.pdbx_strand_id
1 'polypeptide(L)'
;MHSIFSNEKSCFMCGTNRWLELHHVMGGANKKKSEKYGLIVYLCHYCHNEPPNGVHHNKEKMDWLRAEGQKRFEEEHPELDFLKVFGKNYL
;
A
#
# COMPACT_ATOMS: atom_id res chain seq x y z
N MET A 1 -10.72 -10.02 2.09
CA MET A 1 -9.54 -9.27 2.55
C MET A 1 -9.94 -7.86 2.95
N HIS A 2 -9.45 -7.37 4.07
CA HIS A 2 -9.77 -6.03 4.55
C HIS A 2 -8.59 -5.09 4.30
N SER A 3 -8.86 -3.94 3.68
CA SER A 3 -7.87 -2.89 3.44
C SER A 3 -8.20 -1.67 4.28
N ILE A 4 -7.19 -1.05 4.90
CA ILE A 4 -7.38 0.23 5.60
C ILE A 4 -7.34 1.42 4.65
N PHE A 5 -7.01 1.20 3.36
CA PHE A 5 -7.07 2.22 2.33
C PHE A 5 -8.47 2.34 1.74
N SER A 6 -8.98 1.24 1.20
CA SER A 6 -10.29 1.18 0.58
C SER A 6 -10.70 -0.28 0.39
N ASN A 7 -11.98 -0.57 0.53
CA ASN A 7 -12.53 -1.89 0.24
C ASN A 7 -13.22 -1.95 -1.11
N GLU A 8 -13.15 -0.89 -1.90
CA GLU A 8 -13.67 -0.86 -3.26
C GLU A 8 -12.73 -1.60 -4.20
N LYS A 9 -13.30 -2.36 -5.12
CA LYS A 9 -12.53 -3.09 -6.13
C LYS A 9 -12.27 -2.19 -7.33
N SER A 10 -11.37 -1.23 -7.11
CA SER A 10 -10.95 -0.26 -8.13
C SER A 10 -9.50 0.15 -7.85
N CYS A 11 -8.81 0.66 -8.87
CA CYS A 11 -7.44 1.14 -8.71
C CYS A 11 -7.41 2.34 -7.76
N PHE A 12 -6.61 2.24 -6.72
CA PHE A 12 -6.49 3.31 -5.72
C PHE A 12 -5.93 4.61 -6.31
N MET A 13 -5.12 4.52 -7.35
CA MET A 13 -4.45 5.67 -7.97
C MET A 13 -5.27 6.34 -9.07
N CYS A 14 -5.92 5.57 -9.96
CA CYS A 14 -6.63 6.13 -11.11
C CYS A 14 -8.13 5.81 -11.16
N GLY A 15 -8.62 4.93 -10.30
CA GLY A 15 -10.03 4.63 -10.18
C GLY A 15 -10.60 3.61 -11.16
N THR A 16 -9.81 3.12 -12.12
CA THR A 16 -10.30 2.10 -13.04
C THR A 16 -10.65 0.80 -12.32
N ASN A 17 -11.61 0.05 -12.85
CA ASN A 17 -11.95 -1.27 -12.33
C ASN A 17 -11.39 -2.40 -13.21
N ARG A 18 -10.51 -2.08 -14.16
CA ARG A 18 -9.92 -3.05 -15.10
C ARG A 18 -8.47 -3.37 -14.75
N TRP A 19 -8.09 -4.62 -15.01
CA TRP A 19 -6.72 -5.13 -14.83
C TRP A 19 -6.16 -4.84 -13.44
N LEU A 20 -6.98 -5.10 -12.43
CA LEU A 20 -6.59 -4.87 -11.05
C LEU A 20 -5.64 -5.93 -10.55
N GLU A 21 -4.60 -5.47 -9.85
CA GLU A 21 -3.60 -6.31 -9.20
C GLU A 21 -3.54 -5.93 -7.73
N LEU A 22 -3.37 -6.91 -6.86
CA LEU A 22 -3.25 -6.65 -5.43
C LEU A 22 -1.82 -6.24 -5.12
N HIS A 23 -1.66 -5.04 -4.55
CA HIS A 23 -0.37 -4.51 -4.16
C HIS A 23 -0.23 -4.53 -2.64
N HIS A 24 0.85 -5.14 -2.14
CA HIS A 24 1.21 -5.09 -0.73
C HIS A 24 2.03 -3.82 -0.52
N VAL A 25 1.49 -2.88 0.25
CA VAL A 25 2.12 -1.57 0.46
C VAL A 25 3.48 -1.72 1.13
N MET A 26 3.58 -2.61 2.12
CA MET A 26 4.85 -3.00 2.73
C MET A 26 5.21 -4.37 2.19
N GLY A 27 6.15 -4.40 1.22
CA GLY A 27 6.53 -5.61 0.50
C GLY A 27 7.66 -6.39 1.15
N GLY A 28 8.22 -7.32 0.39
CA GLY A 28 9.35 -8.14 0.81
C GLY A 28 9.04 -8.96 2.06
N ALA A 29 9.91 -8.89 3.06
CA ALA A 29 9.74 -9.61 4.32
C ALA A 29 8.49 -9.18 5.10
N ASN A 30 7.92 -8.02 4.78
CA ASN A 30 6.75 -7.47 5.48
C ASN A 30 5.42 -7.79 4.79
N LYS A 31 5.43 -8.59 3.73
CA LYS A 31 4.24 -8.89 2.95
C LYS A 31 3.09 -9.45 3.79
N LYS A 32 3.38 -10.43 4.65
CA LYS A 32 2.38 -11.03 5.53
C LYS A 32 1.83 -10.03 6.55
N LYS A 33 2.69 -9.18 7.09
CA LYS A 33 2.28 -8.13 8.02
C LYS A 33 1.42 -7.09 7.30
N SER A 34 1.75 -6.77 6.06
CA SER A 34 0.95 -5.88 5.21
C SER A 34 -0.47 -6.41 5.08
N GLU A 35 -0.64 -7.68 4.76
CA GLU A 35 -1.96 -8.33 4.70
C GLU A 35 -2.66 -8.30 6.06
N LYS A 36 -1.95 -8.66 7.13
CA LYS A 36 -2.51 -8.73 8.48
C LYS A 36 -3.12 -7.41 8.92
N TYR A 37 -2.45 -6.30 8.61
CA TYR A 37 -2.87 -4.98 9.06
C TYR A 37 -3.62 -4.17 7.99
N GLY A 38 -3.98 -4.80 6.89
CA GLY A 38 -4.79 -4.15 5.86
C GLY A 38 -4.03 -3.15 5.01
N LEU A 39 -2.70 -3.23 4.96
CA LEU A 39 -1.85 -2.37 4.13
C LEU A 39 -1.74 -2.96 2.72
N ILE A 40 -2.89 -3.09 2.08
CA ILE A 40 -3.05 -3.64 0.74
C ILE A 40 -3.97 -2.73 -0.06
N VAL A 41 -3.68 -2.56 -1.34
CA VAL A 41 -4.52 -1.79 -2.26
C VAL A 41 -4.62 -2.51 -3.59
N TYR A 42 -5.73 -2.29 -4.30
CA TYR A 42 -5.79 -2.64 -5.71
C TYR A 42 -5.16 -1.53 -6.53
N LEU A 43 -4.31 -1.91 -7.45
CA LEU A 43 -3.75 -1.02 -8.47
C LEU A 43 -3.94 -1.68 -9.82
N CYS A 44 -4.32 -0.92 -10.85
CA CYS A 44 -4.35 -1.47 -12.19
C CYS A 44 -2.92 -1.73 -12.65
N HIS A 45 -2.76 -2.58 -13.66
CA HIS A 45 -1.42 -2.93 -14.16
C HIS A 45 -0.58 -1.69 -14.50
N TYR A 46 -1.18 -0.68 -15.12
CA TYR A 46 -0.50 0.57 -15.47
C TYR A 46 0.06 1.29 -14.24
N CYS A 47 -0.77 1.46 -13.20
CA CYS A 47 -0.34 2.17 -11.98
C CYS A 47 0.57 1.32 -11.09
N HIS A 48 0.58 0.01 -11.29
CA HIS A 48 1.36 -0.91 -10.47
C HIS A 48 2.73 -1.20 -11.08
N ASN A 49 2.78 -1.65 -12.34
CA ASN A 49 3.99 -2.20 -12.93
C ASN A 49 4.49 -1.55 -14.22
N GLU A 50 3.74 -0.63 -14.83
CA GLU A 50 4.18 -0.02 -16.09
C GLU A 50 5.18 1.11 -15.88
N PRO A 51 6.41 1.01 -16.45
CA PRO A 51 7.33 2.15 -16.39
C PRO A 51 6.81 3.30 -17.27
N PRO A 52 7.09 4.56 -16.93
CA PRO A 52 7.79 5.00 -15.72
C PRO A 52 6.86 5.30 -14.56
N ASN A 53 5.54 5.15 -14.72
CA ASN A 53 4.55 5.67 -13.79
C ASN A 53 4.04 4.67 -12.76
N GLY A 54 4.22 3.37 -12.99
CA GLY A 54 3.82 2.35 -12.02
C GLY A 54 4.63 2.47 -10.73
N VAL A 55 4.00 2.16 -9.59
CA VAL A 55 4.65 2.35 -8.27
C VAL A 55 5.96 1.57 -8.14
N HIS A 56 6.08 0.40 -8.79
CA HIS A 56 7.32 -0.37 -8.77
C HIS A 56 8.45 0.25 -9.60
N HIS A 57 8.16 1.27 -10.38
CA HIS A 57 9.12 1.97 -11.24
C HIS A 57 9.20 3.47 -10.91
N ASN A 58 8.56 3.90 -9.81
CA ASN A 58 8.51 5.30 -9.44
C ASN A 58 8.66 5.44 -7.93
N LYS A 59 9.86 5.80 -7.49
CA LYS A 59 10.19 5.87 -6.08
C LYS A 59 9.32 6.88 -5.31
N GLU A 60 9.02 8.03 -5.92
CA GLU A 60 8.19 9.05 -5.27
C GLU A 60 6.79 8.52 -4.97
N LYS A 61 6.19 7.82 -5.93
CA LYS A 61 4.86 7.22 -5.75
C LYS A 61 4.87 6.12 -4.71
N MET A 62 5.91 5.27 -4.76
CA MET A 62 6.06 4.21 -3.76
C MET A 62 6.23 4.78 -2.36
N ASP A 63 7.08 5.78 -2.20
CA ASP A 63 7.32 6.42 -0.92
C ASP A 63 6.06 7.12 -0.40
N TRP A 64 5.33 7.80 -1.28
CA TRP A 64 4.05 8.43 -0.93
C TRP A 64 3.05 7.40 -0.41
N LEU A 65 2.92 6.29 -1.13
CA LEU A 65 1.96 5.25 -0.77
C LEU A 65 2.31 4.61 0.58
N ARG A 66 3.61 4.39 0.84
CA ARG A 66 4.08 3.85 2.12
C ARG A 66 3.86 4.83 3.27
N ALA A 67 4.13 6.12 3.05
CA ALA A 67 3.86 7.16 4.05
C ALA A 67 2.37 7.24 4.36
N GLU A 68 1.53 7.20 3.33
CA GLU A 68 0.08 7.19 3.50
C GLU A 68 -0.38 5.96 4.27
N GLY A 69 0.22 4.80 3.98
CA GLY A 69 -0.04 3.56 4.70
C GLY A 69 0.31 3.67 6.17
N GLN A 70 1.46 4.24 6.49
CA GLN A 70 1.87 4.44 7.87
C GLN A 70 0.91 5.34 8.64
N LYS A 71 0.48 6.46 8.02
CA LYS A 71 -0.49 7.37 8.64
C LYS A 71 -1.79 6.64 8.98
N ARG A 72 -2.32 5.87 8.05
CA ARG A 72 -3.56 5.12 8.26
C ARG A 72 -3.40 4.02 9.30
N PHE A 73 -2.26 3.34 9.29
CA PHE A 73 -1.94 2.34 10.32
C PHE A 73 -1.93 2.97 11.71
N GLU A 74 -1.29 4.12 11.87
CA GLU A 74 -1.19 4.80 13.17
C GLU A 74 -2.55 5.28 13.67
N GLU A 75 -3.43 5.71 12.77
CA GLU A 75 -4.80 6.08 13.11
C GLU A 75 -5.64 4.85 13.52
N GLU A 76 -5.49 3.74 12.80
CA GLU A 76 -6.26 2.52 13.03
C GLU A 76 -5.76 1.75 14.26
N HIS A 77 -4.47 1.81 14.54
CA HIS A 77 -3.81 1.07 15.61
C HIS A 77 -2.96 1.99 16.48
N PRO A 78 -3.56 2.94 17.22
CA PRO A 78 -2.78 3.87 18.05
C PRO A 78 -1.99 3.19 19.18
N GLU A 79 -2.36 1.95 19.53
CA GLU A 79 -1.68 1.15 20.56
C GLU A 79 -0.41 0.47 20.04
N LEU A 80 -0.17 0.46 18.71
CA LEU A 80 0.97 -0.21 18.09
C LEU A 80 2.00 0.81 17.62
N ASP A 81 3.26 0.37 17.60
CA ASP A 81 4.38 1.17 17.08
C ASP A 81 4.73 0.67 15.67
N PHE A 82 4.45 1.50 14.67
CA PHE A 82 4.72 1.14 13.27
C PHE A 82 6.18 0.74 13.03
N LEU A 83 7.12 1.47 13.62
CA LEU A 83 8.55 1.16 13.47
C LEU A 83 8.88 -0.23 14.01
N LYS A 84 8.32 -0.61 15.15
CA LYS A 84 8.54 -1.94 15.72
C LYS A 84 7.91 -3.03 14.87
N VAL A 85 6.74 -2.79 14.29
CA VAL A 85 6.03 -3.77 13.46
C VAL A 85 6.74 -3.98 12.12
N PHE A 86 7.09 -2.90 11.44
CA PHE A 86 7.59 -2.95 10.05
C PHE A 86 9.08 -2.69 9.91
N GLY A 87 9.75 -2.21 10.95
CA GLY A 87 11.20 -2.03 10.95
C GLY A 87 11.71 -0.77 10.27
N LYS A 88 10.84 0.08 9.76
CA LYS A 88 11.22 1.32 9.08
C LYS A 88 10.14 2.38 9.24
N ASN A 89 10.55 3.64 9.27
CA ASN A 89 9.67 4.80 9.37
C ASN A 89 9.62 5.52 8.01
N TYR A 90 8.42 5.82 7.51
CA TYR A 90 8.20 6.50 6.23
C TYR A 90 7.65 7.92 6.39
N LEU A 91 7.48 8.37 7.62
CA LEU A 91 7.00 9.74 7.92
C LEU A 91 8.12 10.63 8.39
#